data_6fe27a68b7d20054ad81584bc8e44c04
#
_entry.id   6fe27a68b7d20054ad81584bc8e44c04
#
_cell.length_a   1.000
_cell.length_b   1.000
_cell.length_c   1.000
_cell.angle_alpha   90.00
_cell.angle_beta   90.00
_cell.angle_gamma   90.00
#
_symmetry.space_group_name_H-M   'P 1'
#
loop_
_entity.id
_entity.type
_entity.pdbx_description
1 polymer ?
#
loop_
_entity_poly.entity_id
_entity_poly.type
_entity_poly.pdbx_seq_one_letter_code
_entity_poly.pdbx_strand_id
1 'polypeptide(L)'
;VGKLQERRRFLGAAVGGLLVPALPACGGGDDAPPTPTPPEPVPATQITQAIAQLDKLAADLMASSRVPGMAVAVVRGSQTVYAKGFGRRLVTDAAPVDADTVFQLASVSKSLGATVVARQVGRGGIGWETPVRTQLPWFALADADVSAAVTIGDLYAHRSGLPDHAGDRLEDMGYDRQQVLTRLRFVPLHPFRAVYAYTNFGMTAAAEAVAAAAGIDWATLSEQALYQPLGMTRTSSRYADFAARDNRAAGHVRVSGNWVPGTARMPDAQSPAGGVSASVNDMAKWLAMLLGKGEFAGQRVVDAAALAPALSPQMQSNPPSSGRPAGYYGYGFNVGTTELGLTSLNHSGAFALGSATSFMAVPELDLAIVTLTNAQPIGVPETLSAQFFDLVQYGAIRRDWAKLYGDALAPLLEPEGRLVGQPRPANPLPARALSAYTGLYRNDYYGPLQIADQGGTLVMTLGGAPLVVPLSHWDGDVFTFTLDNENAMPGTISQAAFSSDRVWLEYYDHEGLGIFVR
;
A
#
# COMPACT_ATOMS: atom_id res chain seq x y z
N VAL A 1 -6.57 20.88 8.41
CA VAL A 1 -5.36 20.46 7.65
C VAL A 1 -4.52 19.49 8.49
N GLY A 2 -4.25 19.76 9.79
CA GLY A 2 -3.37 18.91 10.62
C GLY A 2 -3.85 17.46 10.81
N LYS A 3 -5.13 17.20 11.08
CA LYS A 3 -5.65 15.84 11.34
C LYS A 3 -5.72 14.94 10.10
N LEU A 4 -5.87 15.50 8.90
CA LEU A 4 -5.91 14.75 7.64
C LEU A 4 -4.50 14.32 7.17
N GLN A 5 -3.48 15.16 7.41
CA GLN A 5 -2.09 14.79 7.16
C GLN A 5 -1.58 13.69 8.11
N GLU A 6 -2.06 13.63 9.35
CA GLU A 6 -1.74 12.56 10.28
C GLU A 6 -2.33 11.21 9.83
N ARG A 7 -3.56 11.18 9.30
CA ARG A 7 -4.25 9.95 8.88
C ARG A 7 -3.48 9.13 7.82
N ARG A 8 -2.83 9.80 6.87
CA ARG A 8 -2.12 9.13 5.74
C ARG A 8 -0.65 8.79 6.01
N ARG A 9 0.00 9.49 6.93
CA ARG A 9 1.33 9.10 7.42
C ARG A 9 1.34 7.69 8.05
N PHE A 10 0.18 7.18 8.46
CA PHE A 10 0.03 5.86 9.06
C PHE A 10 0.17 4.69 8.07
N LEU A 11 -0.17 4.82 6.78
CA LEU A 11 -0.03 3.70 5.82
C LEU A 11 1.42 3.26 5.62
N GLY A 12 2.37 4.19 5.57
CA GLY A 12 3.80 3.87 5.54
C GLY A 12 4.40 3.58 6.92
N ALA A 13 3.75 4.08 7.98
CA ALA A 13 4.28 4.07 9.35
C ALA A 13 3.68 2.98 10.25
N ALA A 14 2.39 2.65 10.09
CA ALA A 14 1.70 1.74 11.00
C ALA A 14 2.14 0.28 10.87
N VAL A 15 2.73 -0.09 9.75
CA VAL A 15 3.08 -1.49 9.45
C VAL A 15 4.55 -1.80 9.70
N GLY A 16 5.41 -0.78 9.82
CA GLY A 16 6.87 -0.95 9.91
C GLY A 16 7.46 -1.08 11.32
N GLY A 17 6.70 -1.00 12.40
CA GLY A 17 7.39 -0.98 13.68
C GLY A 17 6.55 -0.75 14.94
N LEU A 18 5.58 -1.62 15.22
CA LEU A 18 4.99 -1.71 16.55
C LEU A 18 5.90 -2.55 17.47
N LEU A 19 6.97 -1.97 17.97
CA LEU A 19 7.82 -2.52 19.03
C LEU A 19 7.86 -1.56 20.23
N VAL A 20 7.81 -2.08 21.43
CA VAL A 20 7.41 -1.43 22.70
C VAL A 20 8.58 -0.99 23.59
N PRO A 21 8.34 -0.11 24.57
CA PRO A 21 9.36 0.49 25.40
C PRO A 21 10.00 -0.50 26.39
N ALA A 22 11.33 -0.45 26.49
CA ALA A 22 12.04 -0.89 27.68
C ALA A 22 11.86 0.16 28.78
N LEU A 23 11.58 -0.27 30.01
CA LEU A 23 11.53 0.60 31.18
C LEU A 23 12.94 1.13 31.49
N PRO A 24 13.12 2.40 31.86
CA PRO A 24 14.40 2.92 32.26
C PRO A 24 14.78 2.36 33.63
N ALA A 25 15.89 1.67 33.72
CA ALA A 25 16.57 1.42 35.00
C ALA A 25 17.37 2.69 35.34
N CYS A 26 16.96 3.38 36.39
CA CYS A 26 17.79 4.41 37.04
C CYS A 26 18.94 3.74 37.80
N GLY A 27 20.17 3.96 37.36
CA GLY A 27 21.36 3.60 38.07
C GLY A 27 22.54 4.39 37.54
N GLY A 28 23.00 5.39 38.31
CA GLY A 28 24.19 6.16 37.97
C GLY A 28 25.45 5.33 38.31
N GLY A 29 26.41 5.34 37.39
CA GLY A 29 27.76 4.81 37.54
C GLY A 29 28.50 5.09 36.24
N ASP A 30 29.68 5.73 36.36
CA ASP A 30 30.62 6.05 35.27
C ASP A 30 31.37 4.78 34.80
N ASP A 31 30.65 3.82 34.25
CA ASP A 31 31.26 2.70 33.54
C ASP A 31 30.82 2.76 32.07
N ALA A 32 31.79 2.53 31.16
CA ALA A 32 31.50 2.45 29.73
C ALA A 32 30.32 1.48 29.49
N PRO A 33 29.35 1.82 28.60
CA PRO A 33 28.21 0.96 28.40
C PRO A 33 28.68 -0.44 28.02
N PRO A 34 28.16 -1.50 28.70
CA PRO A 34 28.54 -2.87 28.37
C PRO A 34 28.24 -3.13 26.90
N THR A 35 29.19 -3.73 26.20
CA THR A 35 28.97 -4.22 24.84
C THR A 35 27.71 -5.06 24.85
N PRO A 36 26.68 -4.75 24.01
CA PRO A 36 25.46 -5.53 24.05
C PRO A 36 25.77 -6.99 23.79
N THR A 37 25.40 -7.83 24.73
CA THR A 37 25.52 -9.28 24.57
C THR A 37 24.68 -9.69 23.37
N PRO A 38 25.21 -10.46 22.40
CA PRO A 38 24.40 -10.97 21.30
C PRO A 38 23.15 -11.68 21.86
N PRO A 39 21.97 -11.48 21.27
CA PRO A 39 20.76 -12.16 21.74
C PRO A 39 20.96 -13.67 21.69
N GLU A 40 20.43 -14.39 22.70
CA GLU A 40 20.48 -15.85 22.68
C GLU A 40 19.79 -16.38 21.42
N PRO A 41 20.36 -17.39 20.75
CA PRO A 41 19.76 -17.96 19.57
C PRO A 41 18.35 -18.51 19.85
N VAL A 42 17.37 -18.18 19.02
CA VAL A 42 16.03 -18.74 19.13
C VAL A 42 16.09 -20.26 18.92
N PRO A 43 15.62 -21.10 19.86
CA PRO A 43 15.70 -22.55 19.74
C PRO A 43 14.88 -23.06 18.55
N ALA A 44 15.42 -23.98 17.78
CA ALA A 44 14.72 -24.59 16.63
C ALA A 44 13.40 -25.28 17.02
N THR A 45 13.34 -25.82 18.25
CA THR A 45 12.12 -26.42 18.83
C THR A 45 11.02 -25.37 19.03
N GLN A 46 11.37 -24.15 19.43
CA GLN A 46 10.42 -23.04 19.62
C GLN A 46 9.81 -22.60 18.28
N ILE A 47 10.60 -22.53 17.21
CA ILE A 47 10.09 -22.27 15.85
C ILE A 47 9.10 -23.36 15.45
N THR A 48 9.43 -24.65 15.65
CA THR A 48 8.55 -25.76 15.33
C THR A 48 7.24 -25.71 16.13
N GLN A 49 7.30 -25.35 17.42
CA GLN A 49 6.12 -25.16 18.26
C GLN A 49 5.26 -23.98 17.81
N ALA A 50 5.87 -22.88 17.37
CA ALA A 50 5.14 -21.72 16.82
C ALA A 50 4.39 -22.11 15.54
N ILE A 51 5.02 -22.84 14.62
CA ILE A 51 4.40 -23.35 13.39
C ILE A 51 3.21 -24.26 13.73
N ALA A 52 3.34 -25.15 14.70
CA ALA A 52 2.27 -26.05 15.13
C ALA A 52 1.03 -25.33 15.70
N GLN A 53 1.18 -24.06 16.13
CA GLN A 53 0.07 -23.25 16.65
C GLN A 53 -0.65 -22.43 15.58
N LEU A 54 -0.18 -22.39 14.33
CA LEU A 54 -0.75 -21.54 13.28
C LEU A 54 -2.23 -21.84 12.98
N ASP A 55 -2.63 -23.10 12.97
CA ASP A 55 -4.03 -23.47 12.77
C ASP A 55 -4.94 -22.84 13.83
N LYS A 56 -4.50 -22.87 15.08
CA LYS A 56 -5.25 -22.26 16.19
C LYS A 56 -5.25 -20.73 16.09
N LEU A 57 -4.10 -20.11 15.86
CA LEU A 57 -4.02 -18.66 15.72
C LEU A 57 -4.91 -18.14 14.58
N ALA A 58 -4.84 -18.80 13.42
CA ALA A 58 -5.66 -18.46 12.27
C ALA A 58 -7.16 -18.62 12.55
N ALA A 59 -7.56 -19.73 13.18
CA ALA A 59 -8.95 -19.99 13.55
C ALA A 59 -9.48 -18.97 14.56
N ASP A 60 -8.71 -18.63 15.57
CA ASP A 60 -9.07 -17.64 16.60
C ASP A 60 -9.24 -16.24 15.99
N LEU A 61 -8.32 -15.84 15.11
CA LEU A 61 -8.41 -14.55 14.40
C LEU A 61 -9.60 -14.49 13.45
N MET A 62 -9.87 -15.55 12.72
CA MET A 62 -11.05 -15.63 11.86
C MET A 62 -12.36 -15.61 12.67
N ALA A 63 -12.41 -16.28 13.80
CA ALA A 63 -13.58 -16.27 14.67
C ALA A 63 -13.85 -14.87 15.26
N SER A 64 -12.81 -14.16 15.70
CA SER A 64 -12.94 -12.82 16.31
C SER A 64 -13.21 -11.73 15.27
N SER A 65 -12.50 -11.73 14.14
CA SER A 65 -12.62 -10.72 13.08
C SER A 65 -13.77 -10.99 12.12
N ARG A 66 -14.19 -12.26 12.00
CA ARG A 66 -15.15 -12.78 11.01
C ARG A 66 -14.75 -12.52 9.57
N VAL A 67 -13.45 -12.30 9.26
CA VAL A 67 -12.99 -12.15 7.87
C VAL A 67 -13.42 -13.36 7.03
N PRO A 68 -13.92 -13.17 5.79
CA PRO A 68 -14.50 -14.25 5.01
C PRO A 68 -13.50 -15.35 4.65
N GLY A 69 -12.27 -14.96 4.27
CA GLY A 69 -11.24 -15.90 3.86
C GLY A 69 -9.84 -15.41 4.14
N MET A 70 -8.95 -16.35 4.42
CA MET A 70 -7.54 -16.11 4.69
C MET A 70 -6.70 -17.27 4.14
N ALA A 71 -5.51 -16.97 3.63
CA ALA A 71 -4.49 -17.98 3.32
C ALA A 71 -3.16 -17.59 3.97
N VAL A 72 -2.42 -18.58 4.46
CA VAL A 72 -1.18 -18.40 5.22
C VAL A 72 -0.13 -19.36 4.69
N ALA A 73 1.11 -18.89 4.52
CA ALA A 73 2.26 -19.79 4.33
C ALA A 73 3.44 -19.35 5.21
N VAL A 74 4.22 -20.31 5.66
CA VAL A 74 5.48 -20.12 6.37
C VAL A 74 6.59 -20.83 5.63
N VAL A 75 7.70 -20.11 5.48
CA VAL A 75 8.92 -20.57 4.84
C VAL A 75 10.04 -20.62 5.88
N ARG A 76 10.77 -21.73 5.92
CA ARG A 76 11.99 -21.88 6.70
C ARG A 76 13.12 -22.34 5.78
N GLY A 77 14.14 -21.53 5.67
CA GLY A 77 15.17 -21.74 4.67
C GLY A 77 14.61 -21.68 3.25
N SER A 78 14.89 -22.71 2.49
CA SER A 78 14.38 -22.86 1.11
C SER A 78 13.04 -23.61 1.02
N GLN A 79 12.40 -23.98 2.15
CA GLN A 79 11.24 -24.86 2.17
C GLN A 79 9.99 -24.18 2.71
N THR A 80 8.87 -24.40 2.02
CA THR A 80 7.55 -24.10 2.57
C THR A 80 7.22 -25.16 3.62
N VAL A 81 7.21 -24.77 4.90
CA VAL A 81 6.94 -25.66 6.04
C VAL A 81 5.48 -25.65 6.48
N TYR A 82 4.72 -24.67 5.99
CA TYR A 82 3.28 -24.56 6.22
C TYR A 82 2.64 -23.79 5.08
N ALA A 83 1.49 -24.27 4.55
CA ALA A 83 0.65 -23.54 3.60
C ALA A 83 -0.80 -24.02 3.72
N LYS A 84 -1.73 -23.09 4.03
CA LYS A 84 -3.13 -23.45 4.26
C LYS A 84 -4.08 -22.28 3.99
N GLY A 85 -5.28 -22.61 3.48
CA GLY A 85 -6.41 -21.70 3.36
C GLY A 85 -7.45 -21.91 4.45
N PHE A 86 -8.20 -20.86 4.76
CA PHE A 86 -9.26 -20.82 5.77
C PHE A 86 -10.45 -20.01 5.24
N GLY A 87 -11.66 -20.44 5.57
CA GLY A 87 -12.88 -19.71 5.22
C GLY A 87 -13.24 -19.85 3.74
N ARG A 88 -13.80 -18.79 3.16
CA ARG A 88 -14.46 -18.79 1.84
C ARG A 88 -13.88 -17.74 0.90
N ARG A 89 -13.87 -18.06 -0.39
CA ARG A 89 -13.46 -17.14 -1.45
C ARG A 89 -14.45 -15.98 -1.65
N LEU A 90 -15.72 -16.25 -1.39
CA LEU A 90 -16.81 -15.29 -1.45
C LEU A 90 -17.81 -15.63 -0.34
N VAL A 91 -18.25 -14.64 0.44
CA VAL A 91 -19.13 -14.84 1.60
C VAL A 91 -20.49 -15.45 1.22
N THR A 92 -20.96 -15.20 0.01
CA THR A 92 -22.22 -15.72 -0.54
C THR A 92 -22.07 -17.09 -1.22
N ASP A 93 -20.86 -17.66 -1.29
CA ASP A 93 -20.56 -18.94 -1.92
C ASP A 93 -19.98 -19.92 -0.89
N ALA A 94 -20.09 -21.21 -1.17
CA ALA A 94 -19.52 -22.27 -0.34
C ALA A 94 -18.06 -22.60 -0.67
N ALA A 95 -17.52 -22.09 -1.79
CA ALA A 95 -16.19 -22.40 -2.26
C ALA A 95 -15.10 -21.99 -1.25
N PRO A 96 -14.29 -22.96 -0.75
CA PRO A 96 -13.30 -22.67 0.29
C PRO A 96 -12.09 -21.93 -0.28
N VAL A 97 -11.39 -21.20 0.59
CA VAL A 97 -10.02 -20.76 0.35
C VAL A 97 -9.07 -21.93 0.58
N ASP A 98 -8.11 -22.11 -0.32
CA ASP A 98 -6.98 -23.03 -0.20
C ASP A 98 -5.65 -22.30 -0.40
N ALA A 99 -4.52 -23.03 -0.32
CA ALA A 99 -3.20 -22.44 -0.48
C ALA A 99 -2.90 -21.96 -1.92
N ASP A 100 -3.68 -22.39 -2.90
CA ASP A 100 -3.60 -22.00 -4.32
C ASP A 100 -4.61 -20.90 -4.69
N THR A 101 -5.50 -20.51 -3.78
CA THR A 101 -6.43 -19.41 -4.01
C THR A 101 -5.66 -18.12 -4.24
N VAL A 102 -5.99 -17.41 -5.31
CA VAL A 102 -5.32 -16.17 -5.71
C VAL A 102 -5.99 -14.96 -5.06
N PHE A 103 -5.19 -14.12 -4.42
CA PHE A 103 -5.59 -12.86 -3.79
C PHE A 103 -4.91 -11.68 -4.49
N GLN A 104 -5.54 -10.52 -4.49
CA GLN A 104 -4.87 -9.26 -4.82
C GLN A 104 -3.94 -8.88 -3.67
N LEU A 105 -2.66 -8.61 -3.97
CA LEU A 105 -1.64 -8.37 -2.96
C LEU A 105 -1.59 -6.92 -2.48
N ALA A 106 -2.25 -6.01 -3.19
CA ALA A 106 -2.13 -4.59 -2.94
C ALA A 106 -0.64 -4.18 -2.80
N SER A 107 -0.27 -3.40 -1.80
CA SER A 107 1.10 -2.86 -1.68
C SER A 107 2.22 -3.86 -1.42
N VAL A 108 1.93 -5.13 -1.10
CA VAL A 108 2.96 -6.19 -1.12
C VAL A 108 3.57 -6.34 -2.53
N SER A 109 2.85 -5.88 -3.57
CA SER A 109 3.37 -5.76 -4.95
C SER A 109 4.67 -4.97 -5.04
N LYS A 110 4.89 -3.98 -4.16
CA LYS A 110 6.10 -3.14 -4.15
C LYS A 110 7.36 -3.94 -3.90
N SER A 111 7.29 -4.90 -3.00
CA SER A 111 8.43 -5.77 -2.68
C SER A 111 8.75 -6.75 -3.82
N LEU A 112 7.71 -7.29 -4.49
CA LEU A 112 7.92 -8.10 -5.69
C LEU A 112 8.48 -7.22 -6.82
N GLY A 113 7.94 -6.02 -7.00
CA GLY A 113 8.42 -5.05 -7.99
C GLY A 113 9.88 -4.66 -7.78
N ALA A 114 10.28 -4.40 -6.54
CA ALA A 114 11.69 -4.14 -6.20
C ALA A 114 12.60 -5.34 -6.53
N THR A 115 12.09 -6.56 -6.36
CA THR A 115 12.82 -7.78 -6.73
C THR A 115 13.01 -7.88 -8.26
N VAL A 116 11.98 -7.50 -9.05
CA VAL A 116 12.06 -7.42 -10.52
C VAL A 116 13.11 -6.39 -10.93
N VAL A 117 13.09 -5.19 -10.32
CA VAL A 117 14.11 -4.15 -10.57
C VAL A 117 15.51 -4.64 -10.19
N ALA A 118 15.69 -5.23 -9.01
CA ALA A 118 16.99 -5.78 -8.58
C ALA A 118 17.53 -6.80 -9.58
N ARG A 119 16.67 -7.66 -10.16
CA ARG A 119 17.09 -8.58 -11.22
C ARG A 119 17.58 -7.84 -12.48
N GLN A 120 16.93 -6.75 -12.90
CA GLN A 120 17.38 -5.97 -14.05
C GLN A 120 18.69 -5.21 -13.73
N VAL A 121 18.85 -4.71 -12.52
CA VAL A 121 20.11 -4.11 -12.03
C VAL A 121 21.25 -5.14 -12.10
N GLY A 122 21.02 -6.36 -11.62
CA GLY A 122 22.03 -7.43 -11.68
C GLY A 122 22.41 -7.85 -13.11
N ARG A 123 21.55 -7.58 -14.12
CA ARG A 123 21.85 -7.78 -15.55
C ARG A 123 22.67 -6.66 -16.17
N GLY A 124 22.84 -5.52 -15.47
CA GLY A 124 23.72 -4.42 -15.88
C GLY A 124 23.13 -3.41 -16.87
N GLY A 125 21.88 -3.58 -17.30
CA GLY A 125 21.24 -2.65 -18.25
C GLY A 125 20.73 -1.35 -17.61
N ILE A 126 20.54 -1.35 -16.28
CA ILE A 126 20.01 -0.24 -15.49
C ILE A 126 20.55 -0.36 -14.05
N GLY A 127 20.55 0.73 -13.28
CA GLY A 127 20.96 0.75 -11.87
C GLY A 127 19.92 1.45 -10.98
N TRP A 128 19.98 1.22 -9.66
CA TRP A 128 19.14 1.95 -8.71
C TRP A 128 19.37 3.47 -8.78
N GLU A 129 20.59 3.90 -9.09
CA GLU A 129 20.98 5.31 -9.23
C GLU A 129 20.77 5.88 -10.64
N THR A 130 20.16 5.09 -11.56
CA THR A 130 19.83 5.58 -12.91
C THR A 130 18.73 6.62 -12.82
N PRO A 131 18.94 7.85 -13.36
CA PRO A 131 17.88 8.86 -13.43
C PRO A 131 16.72 8.37 -14.29
N VAL A 132 15.49 8.56 -13.81
CA VAL A 132 14.29 8.07 -14.50
C VAL A 132 14.18 8.63 -15.92
N ARG A 133 14.55 9.89 -16.13
CA ARG A 133 14.52 10.57 -17.45
C ARG A 133 15.45 9.96 -18.48
N THR A 134 16.44 9.17 -18.08
CA THR A 134 17.29 8.42 -19.02
C THR A 134 16.46 7.46 -19.88
N GLN A 135 15.44 6.86 -19.29
CA GLN A 135 14.54 5.91 -19.95
C GLN A 135 13.19 6.52 -20.33
N LEU A 136 12.73 7.51 -19.56
CA LEU A 136 11.46 8.22 -19.77
C LEU A 136 11.74 9.74 -19.97
N PRO A 137 12.23 10.19 -21.15
CA PRO A 137 12.60 11.60 -21.37
C PRO A 137 11.45 12.60 -21.15
N TRP A 138 10.21 12.14 -21.28
CA TRP A 138 8.99 12.93 -21.06
C TRP A 138 8.62 13.09 -19.57
N PHE A 139 9.16 12.26 -18.67
CA PHE A 139 8.85 12.31 -17.23
C PHE A 139 9.36 13.60 -16.62
N ALA A 140 8.49 14.28 -15.88
CA ALA A 140 8.82 15.50 -15.18
C ALA A 140 8.07 15.60 -13.85
N LEU A 141 8.71 16.20 -12.87
CA LEU A 141 8.13 16.68 -11.61
C LEU A 141 8.05 18.21 -11.67
N ALA A 142 7.47 18.85 -10.66
CA ALA A 142 7.28 20.32 -10.64
C ALA A 142 8.59 21.12 -10.69
N ASP A 143 9.68 20.53 -10.24
CA ASP A 143 11.01 21.14 -10.27
C ASP A 143 11.87 20.46 -11.36
N ALA A 144 12.55 21.28 -12.17
CA ALA A 144 13.35 20.81 -13.30
C ALA A 144 14.62 20.07 -12.86
N ASP A 145 15.27 20.55 -11.80
CA ASP A 145 16.50 19.93 -11.27
C ASP A 145 16.19 18.60 -10.59
N VAL A 146 15.10 18.55 -9.82
CA VAL A 146 14.60 17.28 -9.25
C VAL A 146 14.22 16.30 -10.36
N SER A 147 13.54 16.77 -11.41
CA SER A 147 13.17 15.94 -12.56
C SER A 147 14.39 15.33 -13.26
N ALA A 148 15.49 16.08 -13.35
CA ALA A 148 16.75 15.61 -13.94
C ALA A 148 17.49 14.62 -13.04
N ALA A 149 17.40 14.79 -11.70
CA ALA A 149 18.22 14.09 -10.72
C ALA A 149 17.52 12.87 -10.09
N VAL A 150 16.17 12.79 -10.13
CA VAL A 150 15.42 11.72 -9.45
C VAL A 150 15.72 10.36 -10.07
N THR A 151 16.16 9.42 -9.22
CA THR A 151 16.58 8.07 -9.63
C THR A 151 15.47 7.04 -9.39
N ILE A 152 15.66 5.85 -9.96
CA ILE A 152 14.81 4.68 -9.68
C ILE A 152 14.79 4.40 -8.19
N GLY A 153 15.95 4.43 -7.52
CA GLY A 153 16.05 4.22 -6.08
C GLY A 153 15.35 5.29 -5.25
N ASP A 154 15.41 6.57 -5.64
CA ASP A 154 14.70 7.64 -4.94
C ASP A 154 13.18 7.43 -4.92
N LEU A 155 12.62 6.99 -6.04
CA LEU A 155 11.20 6.69 -6.16
C LEU A 155 10.81 5.42 -5.39
N TYR A 156 11.65 4.38 -5.43
CA TYR A 156 11.44 3.14 -4.67
C TYR A 156 11.63 3.33 -3.16
N ALA A 157 12.42 4.32 -2.73
CA ALA A 157 12.59 4.70 -1.33
C ALA A 157 11.59 5.74 -0.83
N HIS A 158 10.66 6.20 -1.68
CA HIS A 158 9.68 7.23 -1.34
C HIS A 158 10.31 8.55 -0.85
N ARG A 159 11.43 8.99 -1.47
CA ARG A 159 12.16 10.21 -1.15
C ARG A 159 12.30 11.19 -2.32
N SER A 160 11.44 11.07 -3.32
CA SER A 160 11.46 11.87 -4.54
C SER A 160 11.02 13.32 -4.39
N GLY A 161 10.42 13.66 -3.25
CA GLY A 161 9.76 14.95 -3.01
C GLY A 161 8.26 14.96 -3.34
N LEU A 162 7.73 13.99 -4.07
CA LEU A 162 6.28 13.86 -4.24
C LEU A 162 5.60 13.70 -2.88
N PRO A 163 4.46 14.37 -2.62
CA PRO A 163 3.70 14.18 -1.38
C PRO A 163 3.04 12.80 -1.34
N ASP A 164 2.63 12.39 -0.14
CA ASP A 164 1.95 11.12 0.09
C ASP A 164 0.78 10.94 -0.89
N HIS A 165 0.71 9.77 -1.52
CA HIS A 165 -0.39 9.37 -2.40
C HIS A 165 -0.61 10.24 -3.65
N ALA A 166 0.38 11.03 -4.07
CA ALA A 166 0.31 11.81 -5.30
C ALA A 166 -0.06 10.91 -6.50
N GLY A 167 -1.15 11.27 -7.20
CA GLY A 167 -1.67 10.54 -8.36
C GLY A 167 -2.83 9.59 -8.05
N ASP A 168 -3.01 9.11 -6.82
CA ASP A 168 -4.01 8.09 -6.48
C ASP A 168 -5.45 8.52 -6.83
N ARG A 169 -5.81 9.80 -6.61
CA ARG A 169 -7.12 10.34 -6.99
C ARG A 169 -7.33 10.46 -8.49
N LEU A 170 -6.27 10.62 -9.27
CA LEU A 170 -6.37 10.61 -10.72
C LEU A 170 -6.74 9.21 -11.24
N GLU A 171 -6.23 8.15 -10.61
CA GLU A 171 -6.64 6.78 -10.92
C GLU A 171 -8.13 6.56 -10.64
N ASP A 172 -8.64 7.02 -9.49
CA ASP A 172 -10.07 6.94 -9.15
C ASP A 172 -10.95 7.73 -10.13
N MET A 173 -10.40 8.75 -10.79
CA MET A 173 -11.05 9.49 -11.88
C MET A 173 -10.95 8.80 -13.24
N GLY A 174 -10.35 7.61 -13.32
CA GLY A 174 -10.23 6.81 -14.54
C GLY A 174 -9.13 7.27 -15.50
N TYR A 175 -8.12 8.01 -15.03
CA TYR A 175 -6.93 8.28 -15.80
C TYR A 175 -6.04 7.03 -15.90
N ASP A 176 -5.51 6.75 -17.08
CA ASP A 176 -4.54 5.68 -17.27
C ASP A 176 -3.15 6.01 -16.68
N ARG A 177 -2.27 5.02 -16.63
CA ARG A 177 -0.91 5.15 -16.09
C ARG A 177 -0.14 6.32 -16.69
N GLN A 178 -0.09 6.42 -18.02
CA GLN A 178 0.63 7.48 -18.72
C GLN A 178 0.06 8.87 -18.40
N GLN A 179 -1.26 8.97 -18.35
CA GLN A 179 -1.96 10.22 -18.03
C GLN A 179 -1.69 10.65 -16.59
N VAL A 180 -1.66 9.73 -15.61
CA VAL A 180 -1.30 10.05 -14.22
C VAL A 180 0.17 10.46 -14.13
N LEU A 181 1.10 9.68 -14.67
CA LEU A 181 2.54 9.97 -14.58
C LEU A 181 2.90 11.31 -15.22
N THR A 182 2.26 11.69 -16.32
CA THR A 182 2.50 13.00 -16.96
C THR A 182 1.97 14.18 -16.15
N ARG A 183 0.99 13.97 -15.25
CA ARG A 183 0.40 15.00 -14.40
C ARG A 183 1.17 15.22 -13.10
N LEU A 184 2.07 14.32 -12.70
CA LEU A 184 2.88 14.50 -11.49
C LEU A 184 3.72 15.79 -11.52
N ARG A 185 3.98 16.35 -12.71
CA ARG A 185 4.66 17.65 -12.89
C ARG A 185 3.94 18.86 -12.29
N PHE A 186 2.64 18.74 -12.01
CA PHE A 186 1.84 19.82 -11.42
C PHE A 186 1.77 19.75 -9.90
N VAL A 187 2.29 18.68 -9.29
CA VAL A 187 2.20 18.44 -7.85
C VAL A 187 3.34 19.16 -7.13
N PRO A 188 3.07 20.06 -6.16
CA PRO A 188 4.10 20.71 -5.35
C PRO A 188 4.96 19.68 -4.62
N LEU A 189 6.27 19.88 -4.61
CA LEU A 189 7.21 18.93 -4.02
C LEU A 189 7.58 19.30 -2.58
N HIS A 190 7.77 18.28 -1.75
CA HIS A 190 8.56 18.37 -0.53
C HIS A 190 10.06 18.46 -0.85
N PRO A 191 10.93 18.81 0.12
CA PRO A 191 12.37 18.80 -0.08
C PRO A 191 12.88 17.42 -0.56
N PHE A 192 13.56 17.43 -1.71
CA PHE A 192 14.07 16.23 -2.39
C PHE A 192 15.05 15.47 -1.49
N ARG A 193 14.89 14.14 -1.39
CA ARG A 193 15.69 13.21 -0.57
C ARG A 193 15.67 13.49 0.94
N ALA A 194 14.86 14.44 1.43
CA ALA A 194 14.83 14.82 2.83
C ALA A 194 13.58 14.35 3.57
N VAL A 195 12.49 14.07 2.84
CA VAL A 195 11.19 13.70 3.42
C VAL A 195 10.75 12.36 2.85
N TYR A 196 10.36 11.43 3.74
CA TYR A 196 9.64 10.22 3.35
C TYR A 196 8.19 10.56 3.06
N ALA A 197 7.73 10.22 1.86
CA ALA A 197 6.33 10.38 1.46
C ALA A 197 5.93 9.23 0.53
N TYR A 198 5.02 8.39 0.99
CA TYR A 198 4.63 7.15 0.32
C TYR A 198 3.84 7.41 -0.96
N THR A 199 4.36 6.97 -2.12
CA THR A 199 3.70 7.23 -3.42
C THR A 199 3.60 5.98 -4.28
N ASN A 200 2.39 5.60 -4.69
CA ASN A 200 2.16 4.52 -5.63
C ASN A 200 2.67 4.90 -7.03
N PHE A 201 2.33 6.09 -7.51
CA PHE A 201 2.70 6.53 -8.85
C PHE A 201 4.17 6.97 -8.96
N GLY A 202 4.80 7.40 -7.87
CA GLY A 202 6.26 7.58 -7.87
C GLY A 202 6.98 6.25 -8.17
N MET A 203 6.63 5.20 -7.44
CA MET A 203 7.20 3.87 -7.66
C MET A 203 6.83 3.30 -9.04
N THR A 204 5.60 3.55 -9.50
CA THR A 204 5.16 3.15 -10.84
C THR A 204 5.99 3.82 -11.92
N ALA A 205 6.37 5.10 -11.79
CA ALA A 205 7.25 5.79 -12.73
C ALA A 205 8.64 5.13 -12.81
N ALA A 206 9.21 4.74 -11.67
CA ALA A 206 10.48 4.02 -11.64
C ALA A 206 10.38 2.65 -12.34
N ALA A 207 9.31 1.91 -12.08
CA ALA A 207 9.06 0.61 -12.71
C ALA A 207 8.87 0.74 -14.23
N GLU A 208 8.17 1.77 -14.70
CA GLU A 208 8.03 2.08 -16.13
C GLU A 208 9.38 2.41 -16.78
N ALA A 209 10.27 3.12 -16.08
CA ALA A 209 11.62 3.36 -16.58
C ALA A 209 12.40 2.04 -16.76
N VAL A 210 12.25 1.10 -15.81
CA VAL A 210 12.90 -0.22 -15.90
C VAL A 210 12.28 -1.05 -17.03
N ALA A 211 10.97 -1.01 -17.22
CA ALA A 211 10.26 -1.68 -18.30
C ALA A 211 10.68 -1.12 -19.68
N ALA A 212 10.78 0.21 -19.78
CA ALA A 212 11.29 0.88 -20.99
C ALA A 212 12.72 0.47 -21.33
N ALA A 213 13.62 0.39 -20.34
CA ALA A 213 14.99 -0.10 -20.53
C ALA A 213 15.03 -1.57 -21.02
N ALA A 214 14.06 -2.39 -20.58
CA ALA A 214 13.92 -3.77 -21.02
C ALA A 214 13.20 -3.91 -22.37
N GLY A 215 12.56 -2.86 -22.89
CA GLY A 215 11.83 -2.85 -24.16
C GLY A 215 10.51 -3.64 -24.16
N ILE A 216 9.95 -3.92 -22.98
CA ILE A 216 8.69 -4.67 -22.80
C ILE A 216 7.84 -4.03 -21.69
N ASP A 217 6.54 -4.32 -21.66
CA ASP A 217 5.66 -3.82 -20.60
C ASP A 217 6.00 -4.42 -19.23
N TRP A 218 5.63 -3.70 -18.17
CA TRP A 218 5.94 -4.07 -16.78
C TRP A 218 5.44 -5.47 -16.39
N ALA A 219 4.24 -5.84 -16.80
CA ALA A 219 3.67 -7.12 -16.41
C ALA A 219 4.40 -8.29 -17.09
N THR A 220 4.74 -8.15 -18.37
CA THR A 220 5.58 -9.11 -19.10
C THR A 220 6.98 -9.18 -18.50
N LEU A 221 7.57 -8.04 -18.14
CA LEU A 221 8.86 -8.00 -17.47
C LEU A 221 8.82 -8.75 -16.12
N SER A 222 7.81 -8.49 -15.31
CA SER A 222 7.63 -9.15 -14.01
C SER A 222 7.49 -10.67 -14.15
N GLU A 223 6.71 -11.11 -15.12
CA GLU A 223 6.53 -12.52 -15.44
C GLU A 223 7.85 -13.19 -15.82
N GLN A 224 8.59 -12.63 -16.79
CA GLN A 224 9.85 -13.20 -17.28
C GLN A 224 11.00 -13.07 -16.27
N ALA A 225 11.04 -11.98 -15.51
CA ALA A 225 12.11 -11.72 -14.57
C ALA A 225 11.93 -12.43 -13.23
N LEU A 226 10.71 -12.69 -12.79
CA LEU A 226 10.47 -13.21 -11.44
C LEU A 226 9.53 -14.41 -11.41
N TYR A 227 8.32 -14.30 -11.99
CA TYR A 227 7.29 -15.31 -11.79
C TYR A 227 7.63 -16.63 -12.45
N GLN A 228 8.07 -16.62 -13.70
CA GLN A 228 8.49 -17.84 -14.43
C GLN A 228 9.72 -18.51 -13.79
N PRO A 229 10.82 -17.80 -13.48
CA PRO A 229 11.99 -18.41 -12.84
C PRO A 229 11.71 -19.05 -11.49
N LEU A 230 10.75 -18.52 -10.73
CA LEU A 230 10.33 -19.08 -9.44
C LEU A 230 9.22 -20.13 -9.58
N GLY A 231 8.67 -20.35 -10.78
CA GLY A 231 7.51 -21.22 -10.99
C GLY A 231 6.24 -20.70 -10.29
N MET A 232 6.05 -19.37 -10.21
CA MET A 232 4.89 -18.71 -9.61
C MET A 232 3.73 -18.64 -10.63
N THR A 233 3.16 -19.80 -10.96
CA THR A 233 2.19 -19.95 -12.05
C THR A 233 0.81 -19.36 -11.78
N ARG A 234 0.54 -18.99 -10.53
CA ARG A 234 -0.71 -18.35 -10.10
C ARG A 234 -0.55 -16.86 -9.82
N THR A 235 0.59 -16.28 -10.22
CA THR A 235 0.91 -14.87 -9.99
C THR A 235 0.81 -14.09 -11.31
N SER A 236 0.26 -12.88 -11.25
CA SER A 236 0.22 -11.96 -12.38
C SER A 236 0.22 -10.50 -11.89
N SER A 237 0.73 -9.60 -12.76
CA SER A 237 0.67 -8.15 -12.60
C SER A 237 -0.42 -7.51 -13.49
N ARG A 238 -1.37 -8.31 -13.99
CA ARG A 238 -2.53 -7.86 -14.78
C ARG A 238 -3.82 -8.21 -14.06
N TYR A 239 -4.73 -7.25 -13.92
CA TYR A 239 -6.04 -7.50 -13.32
C TYR A 239 -6.87 -8.51 -14.14
N ALA A 240 -6.78 -8.47 -15.47
CA ALA A 240 -7.50 -9.40 -16.34
C ALA A 240 -7.17 -10.87 -16.04
N ASP A 241 -5.90 -11.18 -15.75
CA ASP A 241 -5.48 -12.54 -15.39
C ASP A 241 -6.05 -12.96 -14.03
N PHE A 242 -6.09 -12.04 -13.04
CA PHE A 242 -6.75 -12.28 -11.77
C PHE A 242 -8.25 -12.55 -11.96
N ALA A 243 -8.93 -11.69 -12.73
CA ALA A 243 -10.37 -11.79 -12.98
C ALA A 243 -10.78 -13.07 -13.70
N ALA A 244 -9.90 -13.60 -14.56
CA ALA A 244 -10.14 -14.85 -15.31
C ALA A 244 -9.94 -16.13 -14.49
N ARG A 245 -9.38 -16.05 -13.26
CA ARG A 245 -9.13 -17.26 -12.45
C ARG A 245 -10.39 -17.74 -11.74
N ASP A 246 -10.68 -19.02 -11.84
CA ASP A 246 -11.77 -19.66 -11.08
C ASP A 246 -11.46 -19.71 -9.57
N ASN A 247 -10.20 -20.04 -9.20
CA ASN A 247 -9.75 -20.07 -7.81
C ASN A 247 -9.16 -18.75 -7.38
N ARG A 248 -10.01 -17.71 -7.28
CA ARG A 248 -9.66 -16.38 -6.74
C ARG A 248 -10.56 -15.99 -5.58
N ALA A 249 -10.04 -15.18 -4.69
CA ALA A 249 -10.77 -14.59 -3.58
C ALA A 249 -11.37 -13.24 -4.01
N ALA A 250 -12.68 -13.07 -3.85
CA ALA A 250 -13.34 -11.77 -4.05
C ALA A 250 -13.13 -10.87 -2.83
N GLY A 251 -12.99 -9.56 -3.05
CA GLY A 251 -12.88 -8.57 -1.98
C GLY A 251 -14.18 -8.40 -1.19
N HIS A 252 -14.08 -8.12 0.11
CA HIS A 252 -15.23 -7.87 0.97
C HIS A 252 -15.05 -6.59 1.79
N VAL A 253 -16.15 -5.87 1.93
CA VAL A 253 -16.25 -4.65 2.74
C VAL A 253 -17.23 -4.86 3.89
N ARG A 254 -17.12 -4.04 4.96
CA ARG A 254 -18.07 -4.06 6.06
C ARG A 254 -19.21 -3.08 5.82
N VAL A 255 -20.45 -3.60 5.86
CA VAL A 255 -21.66 -2.81 5.83
C VAL A 255 -22.50 -3.19 7.05
N SER A 256 -22.79 -2.23 7.92
CA SER A 256 -23.52 -2.45 9.18
C SER A 256 -22.99 -3.62 10.01
N GLY A 257 -21.65 -3.76 10.07
CA GLY A 257 -20.95 -4.80 10.83
C GLY A 257 -20.85 -6.17 10.16
N ASN A 258 -21.47 -6.36 8.99
CA ASN A 258 -21.44 -7.60 8.23
C ASN A 258 -20.48 -7.50 7.03
N TRP A 259 -19.81 -8.60 6.68
CA TRP A 259 -19.05 -8.69 5.46
C TRP A 259 -19.94 -8.92 4.26
N VAL A 260 -19.79 -8.09 3.24
CA VAL A 260 -20.48 -8.20 1.95
C VAL A 260 -19.46 -8.12 0.82
N PRO A 261 -19.76 -8.68 -0.38
CA PRO A 261 -18.89 -8.51 -1.53
C PRO A 261 -18.65 -7.03 -1.83
N GLY A 262 -17.39 -6.65 -1.98
CA GLY A 262 -16.97 -5.31 -2.37
C GLY A 262 -16.98 -5.11 -3.87
N THR A 263 -16.80 -3.87 -4.31
CA THR A 263 -16.53 -3.53 -5.72
C THR A 263 -15.14 -4.04 -6.11
N ALA A 264 -15.01 -4.57 -7.33
CA ALA A 264 -13.73 -5.05 -7.81
C ALA A 264 -12.72 -3.89 -7.97
N ARG A 265 -11.55 -4.01 -7.35
CA ARG A 265 -10.43 -3.08 -7.50
C ARG A 265 -9.62 -3.44 -8.74
N MET A 266 -9.48 -2.53 -9.70
CA MET A 266 -8.66 -2.69 -10.91
C MET A 266 -7.42 -1.78 -10.83
N PRO A 267 -6.28 -2.26 -10.29
CA PRO A 267 -5.11 -1.43 -10.01
C PRO A 267 -4.12 -1.37 -11.17
N ASP A 268 -4.54 -1.56 -12.42
CA ASP A 268 -3.62 -1.66 -13.58
C ASP A 268 -2.85 -0.36 -13.84
N ALA A 269 -3.43 0.80 -13.52
CA ALA A 269 -2.71 2.08 -13.66
C ALA A 269 -1.48 2.15 -12.72
N GLN A 270 -1.57 1.59 -11.54
CA GLN A 270 -0.47 1.48 -10.57
C GLN A 270 0.02 0.03 -10.37
N SER A 271 -0.11 -0.83 -11.37
CA SER A 271 0.22 -2.26 -11.27
C SER A 271 1.59 -2.55 -10.62
N PRO A 272 2.67 -1.79 -10.91
CA PRO A 272 3.96 -2.00 -10.23
C PRO A 272 3.92 -1.83 -8.72
N ALA A 273 3.04 -0.97 -8.22
CA ALA A 273 2.92 -0.62 -6.81
C ALA A 273 1.82 -1.38 -6.06
N GLY A 274 0.78 -1.84 -6.77
CA GLY A 274 -0.41 -2.43 -6.13
C GLY A 274 -1.09 -3.56 -6.91
N GLY A 275 -0.68 -3.87 -8.15
CA GLY A 275 -1.46 -4.70 -9.06
C GLY A 275 -1.10 -6.18 -9.11
N VAL A 276 -0.18 -6.67 -8.28
CA VAL A 276 0.13 -8.11 -8.26
C VAL A 276 -1.00 -8.88 -7.59
N SER A 277 -1.34 -10.00 -8.17
CA SER A 277 -2.17 -11.03 -7.56
C SER A 277 -1.40 -12.35 -7.47
N ALA A 278 -1.51 -13.08 -6.35
CA ALA A 278 -0.79 -14.33 -6.14
C ALA A 278 -1.49 -15.23 -5.13
N SER A 279 -1.10 -16.51 -5.11
CA SER A 279 -1.42 -17.46 -4.05
C SER A 279 -0.33 -17.48 -2.97
N VAL A 280 -0.64 -18.01 -1.76
CA VAL A 280 0.41 -18.15 -0.72
C VAL A 280 1.47 -19.18 -1.10
N ASN A 281 1.13 -20.19 -1.92
CA ASN A 281 2.12 -21.14 -2.45
C ASN A 281 3.15 -20.44 -3.35
N ASP A 282 2.73 -19.51 -4.19
CA ASP A 282 3.65 -18.72 -5.01
C ASP A 282 4.45 -17.71 -4.19
N MET A 283 3.79 -17.03 -3.25
CA MET A 283 4.48 -16.11 -2.33
C MET A 283 5.54 -16.82 -1.49
N ALA A 284 5.30 -18.06 -1.08
CA ALA A 284 6.29 -18.87 -0.36
C ALA A 284 7.56 -19.13 -1.19
N LYS A 285 7.45 -19.33 -2.51
CA LYS A 285 8.62 -19.47 -3.41
C LYS A 285 9.43 -18.17 -3.46
N TRP A 286 8.76 -17.03 -3.57
CA TRP A 286 9.41 -15.72 -3.54
C TRP A 286 10.09 -15.46 -2.19
N LEU A 287 9.45 -15.79 -1.06
CA LEU A 287 10.05 -15.67 0.28
C LEU A 287 11.26 -16.59 0.45
N ALA A 288 11.20 -17.82 -0.07
CA ALA A 288 12.35 -18.74 -0.07
C ALA A 288 13.54 -18.15 -0.86
N MET A 289 13.29 -17.56 -2.04
CA MET A 289 14.30 -16.83 -2.80
C MET A 289 14.85 -15.62 -2.03
N LEU A 290 13.99 -14.88 -1.33
CA LEU A 290 14.38 -13.72 -0.53
C LEU A 290 15.32 -14.14 0.63
N LEU A 291 14.95 -15.17 1.41
CA LEU A 291 15.78 -15.75 2.46
C LEU A 291 17.09 -16.31 1.89
N GLY A 292 17.04 -16.93 0.71
CA GLY A 292 18.20 -17.41 -0.05
C GLY A 292 19.05 -16.29 -0.70
N LYS A 293 18.79 -15.02 -0.36
CA LYS A 293 19.54 -13.85 -0.89
C LYS A 293 19.61 -13.85 -2.42
N GLY A 294 18.51 -14.17 -3.07
CA GLY A 294 18.37 -14.21 -4.53
C GLY A 294 18.54 -15.59 -5.15
N GLU A 295 18.80 -16.63 -4.36
CA GLU A 295 18.85 -18.01 -4.84
C GLU A 295 17.55 -18.77 -4.55
N PHE A 296 17.13 -19.59 -5.51
CA PHE A 296 15.97 -20.49 -5.36
C PHE A 296 16.22 -21.80 -6.11
N ALA A 297 15.97 -22.93 -5.46
CA ALA A 297 16.16 -24.27 -6.02
C ALA A 297 17.55 -24.48 -6.68
N GLY A 298 18.61 -23.96 -6.07
CA GLY A 298 19.98 -24.04 -6.56
C GLY A 298 20.30 -23.12 -7.74
N GLN A 299 19.41 -22.22 -8.10
CA GLN A 299 19.63 -21.25 -9.18
C GLN A 299 19.63 -19.81 -8.63
N ARG A 300 20.54 -18.99 -9.13
CA ARG A 300 20.55 -17.55 -8.85
C ARG A 300 19.50 -16.86 -9.72
N VAL A 301 18.38 -16.50 -9.10
CA VAL A 301 17.30 -15.77 -9.74
C VAL A 301 17.57 -14.27 -9.75
N VAL A 302 18.10 -13.73 -8.65
CA VAL A 302 18.47 -12.32 -8.51
C VAL A 302 19.90 -12.24 -7.98
N ASP A 303 20.71 -11.33 -8.50
CA ASP A 303 22.03 -11.07 -7.96
C ASP A 303 21.94 -10.50 -6.54
N ALA A 304 22.69 -11.08 -5.60
CA ALA A 304 22.62 -10.69 -4.20
C ALA A 304 23.07 -9.23 -3.97
N ALA A 305 24.09 -8.77 -4.71
CA ALA A 305 24.57 -7.39 -4.58
C ALA A 305 23.56 -6.39 -5.15
N ALA A 306 22.83 -6.76 -6.20
CA ALA A 306 21.75 -5.95 -6.77
C ALA A 306 20.50 -5.90 -5.87
N LEU A 307 20.22 -6.97 -5.11
CA LEU A 307 19.09 -7.07 -4.19
C LEU A 307 19.37 -6.37 -2.84
N ALA A 308 20.59 -6.41 -2.34
CA ALA A 308 20.97 -5.91 -1.02
C ALA A 308 20.55 -4.46 -0.75
N PRO A 309 20.64 -3.49 -1.67
CA PRO A 309 20.15 -2.12 -1.44
C PRO A 309 18.66 -2.06 -1.15
N ALA A 310 17.85 -2.94 -1.76
CA ALA A 310 16.40 -2.98 -1.53
C ALA A 310 16.06 -3.44 -0.09
N LEU A 311 16.89 -4.29 0.48
CA LEU A 311 16.74 -4.87 1.82
C LEU A 311 17.47 -4.07 2.92
N SER A 312 18.02 -2.90 2.57
CA SER A 312 18.79 -2.04 3.48
C SER A 312 18.09 -0.71 3.70
N PRO A 313 18.31 -0.02 4.84
CA PRO A 313 17.76 1.31 5.09
C PRO A 313 18.17 2.31 4.00
N GLN A 314 17.19 2.91 3.31
CA GLN A 314 17.40 3.93 2.28
C GLN A 314 16.82 5.27 2.68
N MET A 315 15.71 5.27 3.42
CA MET A 315 15.04 6.46 3.94
C MET A 315 14.42 6.15 5.30
N GLN A 316 14.57 7.07 6.25
CA GLN A 316 13.87 6.95 7.54
C GLN A 316 12.38 7.21 7.32
N SER A 317 11.56 6.19 7.56
CA SER A 317 10.09 6.27 7.43
C SER A 317 9.41 6.67 8.74
N ASN A 318 10.00 6.29 9.86
CA ASN A 318 9.49 6.63 11.19
C ASN A 318 10.62 7.12 12.08
N PRO A 319 10.49 8.29 12.73
CA PRO A 319 11.44 8.73 13.73
C PRO A 319 11.41 7.81 14.94
N PRO A 320 12.53 7.67 15.67
CA PRO A 320 12.53 6.96 16.95
C PRO A 320 11.56 7.66 17.91
N SER A 321 10.84 6.87 18.70
CA SER A 321 9.95 7.36 19.75
C SER A 321 10.22 6.58 21.03
N SER A 322 9.66 7.03 22.18
CA SER A 322 9.89 6.38 23.47
C SER A 322 9.69 4.87 23.36
N GLY A 323 10.80 4.12 23.47
CA GLY A 323 10.83 2.65 23.41
C GLY A 323 10.65 2.04 22.00
N ARG A 324 10.76 2.83 20.93
CA ARG A 324 10.76 2.32 19.55
C ARG A 324 12.01 2.80 18.82
N PRO A 325 12.80 1.90 18.20
CA PRO A 325 13.85 2.30 17.27
C PRO A 325 13.26 3.02 16.06
N ALA A 326 14.12 3.74 15.32
CA ALA A 326 13.74 4.31 14.04
C ALA A 326 13.31 3.20 13.07
N GLY A 327 12.24 3.45 12.30
CA GLY A 327 11.85 2.62 11.16
C GLY A 327 12.43 3.19 9.87
N TYR A 328 12.76 2.31 8.95
CA TYR A 328 13.31 2.67 7.66
C TYR A 328 12.52 2.03 6.53
N TYR A 329 12.65 2.62 5.36
CA TYR A 329 12.21 2.03 4.11
C TYR A 329 13.43 1.77 3.22
N GLY A 330 13.51 0.58 2.67
CA GLY A 330 14.47 0.20 1.63
C GLY A 330 13.93 0.56 0.25
N TYR A 331 14.18 -0.28 -0.73
CA TYR A 331 13.49 -0.15 -2.01
C TYR A 331 12.32 -1.15 -2.05
N GLY A 332 11.12 -0.67 -1.72
CA GLY A 332 9.92 -1.50 -1.71
C GLY A 332 9.78 -2.43 -0.50
N PHE A 333 10.54 -2.25 0.56
CA PHE A 333 10.49 -3.01 1.80
C PHE A 333 10.53 -2.07 3.01
N ASN A 334 9.72 -2.33 4.02
CA ASN A 334 9.98 -1.83 5.36
C ASN A 334 11.19 -2.58 5.93
N VAL A 335 12.12 -1.84 6.50
CA VAL A 335 13.34 -2.35 7.12
C VAL A 335 13.38 -1.90 8.57
N GLY A 336 13.35 -2.83 9.48
CA GLY A 336 13.34 -2.58 10.91
C GLY A 336 14.16 -3.60 11.67
N THR A 337 14.06 -3.54 12.99
CA THR A 337 14.66 -4.53 13.90
C THR A 337 13.61 -5.06 14.85
N THR A 338 13.67 -6.35 15.17
CA THR A 338 12.87 -6.96 16.24
C THR A 338 13.38 -6.51 17.62
N GLU A 339 12.65 -6.80 18.70
CA GLU A 339 13.13 -6.54 20.07
C GLU A 339 14.42 -7.29 20.40
N LEU A 340 14.69 -8.40 19.75
CA LEU A 340 15.96 -9.14 19.87
C LEU A 340 17.08 -8.57 19.00
N GLY A 341 16.86 -7.43 18.32
CA GLY A 341 17.85 -6.79 17.46
C GLY A 341 18.04 -7.46 16.09
N LEU A 342 17.19 -8.44 15.72
CA LEU A 342 17.25 -9.11 14.44
C LEU A 342 16.60 -8.24 13.33
N THR A 343 17.09 -8.34 12.10
CA THR A 343 16.52 -7.63 10.96
C THR A 343 15.10 -8.10 10.69
N SER A 344 14.17 -7.16 10.52
CA SER A 344 12.80 -7.41 10.09
C SER A 344 12.58 -6.77 8.73
N LEU A 345 12.27 -7.60 7.73
CA LEU A 345 11.86 -7.18 6.40
C LEU A 345 10.37 -7.47 6.26
N ASN A 346 9.57 -6.46 5.94
CA ASN A 346 8.13 -6.67 5.82
C ASN A 346 7.48 -5.69 4.85
N HIS A 347 6.27 -5.97 4.45
CA HIS A 347 5.34 -5.03 3.85
C HIS A 347 3.91 -5.49 4.07
N SER A 348 2.98 -4.53 4.23
CA SER A 348 1.55 -4.80 4.16
C SER A 348 0.95 -4.29 2.87
N GLY A 349 -0.15 -4.88 2.47
CA GLY A 349 -0.98 -4.45 1.36
C GLY A 349 -2.40 -4.21 1.82
N ALA A 350 -3.00 -3.13 1.36
CA ALA A 350 -4.36 -2.77 1.70
C ALA A 350 -5.08 -2.20 0.48
N PHE A 351 -6.25 -2.77 0.17
CA PHE A 351 -7.28 -2.15 -0.64
C PHE A 351 -8.53 -2.00 0.23
N ALA A 352 -9.00 -0.77 0.35
CA ALA A 352 -10.20 -0.46 1.11
C ALA A 352 -11.44 -1.17 0.53
N LEU A 353 -11.42 -1.50 -0.76
CA LEU A 353 -12.45 -2.29 -1.44
C LEU A 353 -12.37 -3.80 -1.15
N GLY A 354 -11.47 -4.25 -0.27
CA GLY A 354 -11.56 -5.60 0.30
C GLY A 354 -10.36 -6.52 0.09
N SER A 355 -9.14 -6.01 0.25
CA SER A 355 -7.95 -6.87 0.35
C SER A 355 -7.02 -6.36 1.44
N ALA A 356 -6.55 -7.26 2.29
CA ALA A 356 -5.50 -6.99 3.25
C ALA A 356 -4.48 -8.14 3.24
N THR A 357 -3.21 -7.79 3.13
CA THR A 357 -2.11 -8.75 2.96
C THR A 357 -0.90 -8.30 3.75
N SER A 358 -0.08 -9.24 4.19
CA SER A 358 1.18 -8.92 4.87
C SER A 358 2.18 -10.06 4.68
N PHE A 359 3.46 -9.73 4.59
CA PHE A 359 4.54 -10.66 4.85
C PHE A 359 5.51 -10.09 5.86
N MET A 360 6.20 -10.97 6.56
CA MET A 360 7.33 -10.65 7.43
C MET A 360 8.41 -11.72 7.29
N ALA A 361 9.65 -11.29 7.10
CA ALA A 361 10.82 -12.15 7.04
C ALA A 361 11.87 -11.68 8.06
N VAL A 362 12.47 -12.62 8.77
CA VAL A 362 13.60 -12.40 9.68
C VAL A 362 14.75 -13.27 9.19
N PRO A 363 15.65 -12.71 8.34
CA PRO A 363 16.70 -13.48 7.68
C PRO A 363 17.63 -14.25 8.62
N GLU A 364 17.93 -13.70 9.79
CA GLU A 364 18.80 -14.34 10.77
C GLU A 364 18.17 -15.59 11.41
N LEU A 365 16.83 -15.71 11.34
CA LEU A 365 16.10 -16.91 11.75
C LEU A 365 15.83 -17.86 10.58
N ASP A 366 16.21 -17.44 9.36
CA ASP A 366 15.89 -18.14 8.12
C ASP A 366 14.39 -18.44 7.99
N LEU A 367 13.54 -17.47 8.39
CA LEU A 367 12.12 -17.65 8.61
C LEU A 367 11.30 -16.48 8.02
N ALA A 368 10.21 -16.83 7.33
CA ALA A 368 9.25 -15.85 6.83
C ALA A 368 7.82 -16.39 6.90
N ILE A 369 6.86 -15.47 7.06
CA ILE A 369 5.43 -15.73 6.99
C ILE A 369 4.78 -14.78 5.98
N VAL A 370 3.76 -15.25 5.27
CA VAL A 370 2.86 -14.44 4.46
C VAL A 370 1.42 -14.78 4.80
N THR A 371 0.59 -13.75 4.93
CA THR A 371 -0.84 -13.87 5.22
C THR A 371 -1.63 -13.01 4.24
N LEU A 372 -2.60 -13.60 3.56
CA LEU A 372 -3.47 -12.95 2.58
C LEU A 372 -4.92 -13.07 3.04
N THR A 373 -5.68 -11.97 3.02
CA THR A 373 -7.12 -11.98 3.32
C THR A 373 -7.91 -11.25 2.23
N ASN A 374 -9.15 -11.65 2.06
CA ASN A 374 -10.10 -11.02 1.13
C ASN A 374 -11.07 -10.05 1.82
N ALA A 375 -10.59 -9.30 2.76
CA ALA A 375 -11.36 -8.38 3.60
C ALA A 375 -10.70 -6.99 3.63
N GLN A 376 -11.47 -5.96 3.96
CA GLN A 376 -10.93 -4.63 4.27
C GLN A 376 -9.80 -4.69 5.29
N PRO A 377 -8.83 -3.74 5.25
CA PRO A 377 -7.66 -3.74 6.10
C PRO A 377 -8.00 -3.39 7.56
N ILE A 378 -8.30 -4.41 8.34
CA ILE A 378 -8.58 -4.31 9.80
C ILE A 378 -7.47 -4.92 10.66
N GLY A 379 -6.29 -5.15 10.09
CA GLY A 379 -5.09 -5.58 10.81
C GLY A 379 -4.95 -7.10 11.02
N VAL A 380 -5.76 -7.94 10.37
CA VAL A 380 -5.71 -9.41 10.56
C VAL A 380 -4.40 -10.02 10.06
N PRO A 381 -3.89 -9.72 8.84
CA PRO A 381 -2.62 -10.29 8.37
C PRO A 381 -1.43 -9.89 9.24
N GLU A 382 -1.37 -8.63 9.66
CA GLU A 382 -0.31 -8.09 10.51
C GLU A 382 -0.35 -8.72 11.90
N THR A 383 -1.56 -8.89 12.44
CA THR A 383 -1.78 -9.53 13.75
C THR A 383 -1.26 -10.97 13.76
N LEU A 384 -1.59 -11.76 12.72
CA LEU A 384 -1.12 -13.14 12.64
C LEU A 384 0.40 -13.20 12.56
N SER A 385 1.01 -12.35 11.72
CA SER A 385 2.47 -12.29 11.58
C SER A 385 3.15 -11.92 12.90
N ALA A 386 2.62 -10.92 13.62
CA ALA A 386 3.17 -10.49 14.90
C ALA A 386 3.02 -11.55 16.01
N GLN A 387 1.84 -12.18 16.10
CA GLN A 387 1.60 -13.27 17.06
C GLN A 387 2.51 -14.48 16.77
N PHE A 388 2.69 -14.82 15.51
CA PHE A 388 3.59 -15.89 15.10
C PHE A 388 5.04 -15.60 15.51
N PHE A 389 5.55 -14.39 15.23
CA PHE A 389 6.92 -14.04 15.62
C PHE A 389 7.09 -13.84 17.14
N ASP A 390 6.05 -13.46 17.88
CA ASP A 390 6.08 -13.49 19.34
C ASP A 390 6.28 -14.93 19.87
N LEU A 391 5.55 -15.90 19.31
CA LEU A 391 5.75 -17.32 19.66
C LEU A 391 7.14 -17.80 19.27
N VAL A 392 7.64 -17.40 18.11
CA VAL A 392 8.99 -17.75 17.64
C VAL A 392 10.06 -17.17 18.54
N GLN A 393 9.94 -15.92 18.98
CA GLN A 393 10.99 -15.23 19.72
C GLN A 393 10.89 -15.44 21.23
N TYR A 394 9.67 -15.57 21.77
CA TYR A 394 9.43 -15.58 23.24
C TYR A 394 8.67 -16.81 23.74
N GLY A 395 8.15 -17.66 22.83
CA GLY A 395 7.30 -18.80 23.21
C GLY A 395 5.89 -18.42 23.68
N ALA A 396 5.55 -17.13 23.69
CA ALA A 396 4.25 -16.63 24.12
C ALA A 396 3.89 -15.31 23.41
N ILE A 397 2.60 -15.08 23.16
CA ILE A 397 2.10 -13.81 22.64
C ILE A 397 2.25 -12.74 23.73
N ARG A 398 2.95 -11.65 23.39
CA ARG A 398 3.34 -10.60 24.33
C ARG A 398 2.33 -9.46 24.47
N ARG A 399 1.44 -9.30 23.47
CA ARG A 399 0.57 -8.12 23.33
C ARG A 399 -0.74 -8.45 22.67
N ASP A 400 -1.72 -7.56 22.83
CA ASP A 400 -2.94 -7.55 22.03
C ASP A 400 -2.66 -6.91 20.66
N TRP A 401 -2.07 -7.70 19.75
CA TRP A 401 -1.74 -7.26 18.40
C TRP A 401 -2.97 -6.92 17.58
N ALA A 402 -4.09 -7.61 17.83
CA ALA A 402 -5.34 -7.34 17.13
C ALA A 402 -5.86 -5.92 17.42
N LYS A 403 -5.81 -5.51 18.70
CA LYS A 403 -6.15 -4.14 19.08
C LYS A 403 -5.16 -3.13 18.50
N LEU A 404 -3.86 -3.39 18.59
CA LEU A 404 -2.82 -2.46 18.13
C LEU A 404 -2.92 -2.19 16.62
N TYR A 405 -3.05 -3.24 15.80
CA TYR A 405 -3.19 -3.07 14.35
C TYR A 405 -4.57 -2.59 13.95
N GLY A 406 -5.63 -3.03 14.66
CA GLY A 406 -6.97 -2.53 14.44
C GLY A 406 -7.07 -1.02 14.64
N ASP A 407 -6.55 -0.50 15.76
CA ASP A 407 -6.52 0.94 16.05
C ASP A 407 -5.67 1.71 15.02
N ALA A 408 -4.53 1.16 14.62
CA ALA A 408 -3.63 1.79 13.65
C ALA A 408 -4.25 1.91 12.25
N LEU A 409 -5.04 0.93 11.83
CA LEU A 409 -5.63 0.89 10.48
C LEU A 409 -7.06 1.47 10.42
N ALA A 410 -7.73 1.64 11.57
CA ALA A 410 -9.09 2.19 11.62
C ALA A 410 -9.24 3.52 10.84
N PRO A 411 -8.29 4.48 10.91
CA PRO A 411 -8.42 5.73 10.17
C PRO A 411 -8.50 5.58 8.64
N LEU A 412 -8.04 4.46 8.07
CA LEU A 412 -8.14 4.19 6.63
C LEU A 412 -9.57 3.97 6.16
N LEU A 413 -10.43 3.53 7.07
CA LEU A 413 -11.82 3.16 6.80
C LEU A 413 -12.81 4.22 7.28
N GLU A 414 -12.33 5.37 7.72
CA GLU A 414 -13.18 6.49 8.14
C GLU A 414 -13.54 7.39 6.95
N PRO A 415 -14.79 7.90 6.90
CA PRO A 415 -15.19 8.87 5.89
C PRO A 415 -14.42 10.19 6.03
N GLU A 416 -14.18 10.87 4.89
CA GLU A 416 -13.47 12.14 4.80
C GLU A 416 -14.42 13.32 4.57
N GLY A 417 -13.97 14.54 4.94
CA GLY A 417 -14.62 15.81 4.66
C GLY A 417 -15.02 16.57 5.92
N ARG A 418 -14.98 17.89 5.83
CA ARG A 418 -15.28 18.79 6.98
C ARG A 418 -16.74 18.73 7.43
N LEU A 419 -17.61 18.28 6.54
CA LEU A 419 -19.05 18.19 6.79
C LEU A 419 -19.51 16.80 7.25
N VAL A 420 -18.61 15.83 7.36
CA VAL A 420 -18.96 14.51 7.89
C VAL A 420 -19.47 14.65 9.33
N GLY A 421 -20.68 14.11 9.57
CA GLY A 421 -21.36 14.20 10.88
C GLY A 421 -21.92 15.58 11.21
N GLN A 422 -21.82 16.58 10.33
CA GLN A 422 -22.40 17.90 10.55
C GLN A 422 -23.86 17.94 10.04
N PRO A 423 -24.80 18.47 10.82
CA PRO A 423 -26.15 18.71 10.33
C PRO A 423 -26.15 19.85 9.31
N ARG A 424 -26.98 19.71 8.28
CA ARG A 424 -27.21 20.84 7.37
C ARG A 424 -27.80 22.01 8.15
N PRO A 425 -27.43 23.28 7.81
CA PRO A 425 -28.03 24.46 8.43
C PRO A 425 -29.57 24.42 8.41
N ALA A 426 -30.23 24.73 9.52
CA ALA A 426 -31.69 24.72 9.60
C ALA A 426 -32.35 25.74 8.64
N ASN A 427 -31.67 26.88 8.42
CA ASN A 427 -32.07 27.94 7.50
C ASN A 427 -30.90 28.25 6.55
N PRO A 428 -30.64 27.42 5.54
CA PRO A 428 -29.51 27.65 4.64
C PRO A 428 -29.76 28.92 3.80
N LEU A 429 -28.73 29.70 3.58
CA LEU A 429 -28.77 30.80 2.63
C LEU A 429 -29.13 30.23 1.25
N PRO A 430 -29.99 30.89 0.45
CA PRO A 430 -30.36 30.40 -0.87
C PRO A 430 -29.15 30.41 -1.81
N ALA A 431 -29.09 29.42 -2.70
CA ALA A 431 -28.16 29.42 -3.81
C ALA A 431 -28.53 30.54 -4.81
N ARG A 432 -27.55 31.01 -5.56
CA ARG A 432 -27.80 31.82 -6.78
C ARG A 432 -28.57 30.98 -7.81
N ALA A 433 -29.02 31.63 -8.89
CA ALA A 433 -29.57 30.89 -10.03
C ALA A 433 -28.56 29.83 -10.51
N LEU A 434 -29.01 28.59 -10.80
CA LEU A 434 -28.11 27.48 -11.16
C LEU A 434 -27.21 27.80 -12.35
N SER A 435 -27.68 28.64 -13.29
CA SER A 435 -26.88 29.14 -14.41
C SER A 435 -25.62 29.93 -13.98
N ALA A 436 -25.56 30.40 -12.74
CA ALA A 436 -24.35 31.06 -12.22
C ALA A 436 -23.18 30.08 -11.95
N TYR A 437 -23.51 28.80 -11.79
CA TYR A 437 -22.54 27.73 -11.49
C TYR A 437 -22.18 26.87 -12.69
N THR A 438 -23.06 26.82 -13.72
CA THR A 438 -22.84 25.97 -14.90
C THR A 438 -21.69 26.48 -15.77
N GLY A 439 -20.97 25.58 -16.41
CA GLY A 439 -19.87 25.90 -17.31
C GLY A 439 -18.74 24.89 -17.27
N LEU A 440 -17.73 25.16 -18.08
CA LEU A 440 -16.50 24.37 -18.13
C LEU A 440 -15.43 25.05 -17.27
N TYR A 441 -15.00 24.37 -16.23
CA TYR A 441 -13.89 24.76 -15.37
C TYR A 441 -12.66 23.92 -15.71
N ARG A 442 -11.46 24.41 -15.42
CA ARG A 442 -10.20 23.77 -15.77
C ARG A 442 -9.27 23.73 -14.55
N ASN A 443 -8.49 22.67 -14.49
CA ASN A 443 -7.42 22.45 -13.55
C ASN A 443 -6.30 21.69 -14.27
N ASP A 444 -5.06 22.12 -14.14
CA ASP A 444 -3.94 21.52 -14.88
C ASP A 444 -3.66 20.08 -14.42
N TYR A 445 -3.83 19.80 -13.13
CA TYR A 445 -3.61 18.47 -12.56
C TYR A 445 -4.79 17.53 -12.77
N TYR A 446 -6.01 17.98 -12.43
CA TYR A 446 -7.21 17.14 -12.52
C TYR A 446 -7.91 17.19 -13.90
N GLY A 447 -7.53 18.15 -14.74
CA GLY A 447 -8.13 18.32 -16.05
C GLY A 447 -9.45 19.10 -16.03
N PRO A 448 -10.32 18.94 -17.06
CA PRO A 448 -11.57 19.66 -17.17
C PRO A 448 -12.63 19.14 -16.19
N LEU A 449 -13.46 20.08 -15.70
CA LEU A 449 -14.65 19.84 -14.89
C LEU A 449 -15.83 20.53 -15.57
N GLN A 450 -16.80 19.78 -16.04
CA GLN A 450 -18.07 20.31 -16.55
C GLN A 450 -19.10 20.35 -15.42
N ILE A 451 -19.70 21.52 -15.19
CA ILE A 451 -20.90 21.67 -14.34
C ILE A 451 -22.10 21.97 -15.24
N ALA A 452 -23.15 21.18 -15.12
CA ALA A 452 -24.40 21.33 -15.88
C ALA A 452 -25.63 21.31 -14.96
N ASP A 453 -26.68 22.03 -15.35
CA ASP A 453 -28.00 21.90 -14.75
C ASP A 453 -28.75 20.76 -15.47
N GLN A 454 -29.12 19.75 -14.74
CA GLN A 454 -29.90 18.60 -15.21
C GLN A 454 -31.23 18.55 -14.45
N GLY A 455 -32.24 19.26 -14.97
CA GLY A 455 -33.57 19.25 -14.40
C GLY A 455 -33.67 19.87 -12.99
N GLY A 456 -32.92 20.94 -12.74
CA GLY A 456 -32.91 21.63 -11.46
C GLY A 456 -31.86 21.11 -10.47
N THR A 457 -31.00 20.17 -10.88
CA THR A 457 -29.89 19.65 -10.10
C THR A 457 -28.57 19.95 -10.82
N LEU A 458 -27.60 20.54 -10.09
CA LEU A 458 -26.26 20.68 -10.62
C LEU A 458 -25.58 19.29 -10.63
N VAL A 459 -24.96 18.97 -11.75
CA VAL A 459 -24.20 17.73 -11.93
C VAL A 459 -22.80 18.10 -12.41
N MET A 460 -21.79 17.58 -11.75
CA MET A 460 -20.41 17.70 -12.21
C MET A 460 -19.97 16.45 -12.97
N THR A 461 -19.18 16.65 -14.03
CA THR A 461 -18.53 15.59 -14.79
C THR A 461 -17.05 15.89 -14.87
N LEU A 462 -16.19 14.95 -14.47
CA LEU A 462 -14.73 15.11 -14.45
C LEU A 462 -14.05 13.75 -14.68
N GLY A 463 -12.74 13.79 -14.98
CA GLY A 463 -11.89 12.60 -15.08
C GLY A 463 -11.67 12.07 -16.49
N GLY A 464 -10.81 11.07 -16.60
CA GLY A 464 -10.44 10.37 -17.84
C GLY A 464 -11.56 9.44 -18.33
N ALA A 465 -12.16 8.65 -17.44
CA ALA A 465 -13.46 8.03 -17.62
C ALA A 465 -14.49 8.94 -16.94
N PRO A 466 -15.54 9.43 -17.64
CA PRO A 466 -16.43 10.42 -17.10
C PRO A 466 -17.07 10.01 -15.77
N LEU A 467 -16.60 10.62 -14.68
CA LEU A 467 -17.19 10.48 -13.36
C LEU A 467 -18.31 11.53 -13.24
N VAL A 468 -19.55 11.08 -13.19
CA VAL A 468 -20.75 11.93 -13.12
C VAL A 468 -21.27 11.95 -11.69
N VAL A 469 -21.28 13.13 -11.07
CA VAL A 469 -21.61 13.28 -9.64
C VAL A 469 -22.61 14.42 -9.43
N PRO A 470 -23.79 14.15 -8.82
CA PRO A 470 -24.75 15.20 -8.48
C PRO A 470 -24.24 16.05 -7.32
N LEU A 471 -24.56 17.34 -7.36
CA LEU A 471 -24.27 18.29 -6.31
C LEU A 471 -25.55 18.62 -5.51
N SER A 472 -25.50 18.46 -4.21
CA SER A 472 -26.59 18.80 -3.30
C SER A 472 -26.32 20.16 -2.65
N HIS A 473 -27.27 21.08 -2.68
CA HIS A 473 -27.13 22.39 -2.06
C HIS A 473 -26.96 22.26 -0.54
N TRP A 474 -25.95 22.93 0.03
CA TRP A 474 -25.69 22.94 1.46
C TRP A 474 -26.05 24.29 2.09
N ASP A 475 -25.38 25.38 1.67
CA ASP A 475 -25.59 26.72 2.19
C ASP A 475 -25.00 27.77 1.24
N GLY A 476 -25.78 28.75 0.80
CA GLY A 476 -25.33 29.80 -0.13
C GLY A 476 -24.72 29.21 -1.41
N ASP A 477 -23.45 29.53 -1.66
CA ASP A 477 -22.68 29.02 -2.82
C ASP A 477 -21.93 27.70 -2.54
N VAL A 478 -22.22 27.04 -1.42
CA VAL A 478 -21.62 25.75 -1.07
C VAL A 478 -22.59 24.62 -1.40
N PHE A 479 -22.11 23.67 -2.17
CA PHE A 479 -22.74 22.40 -2.47
C PHE A 479 -21.93 21.25 -1.91
N THR A 480 -22.50 20.07 -1.79
CA THR A 480 -21.83 18.85 -1.37
C THR A 480 -21.97 17.76 -2.41
N PHE A 481 -21.00 16.86 -2.42
CA PHE A 481 -21.05 15.63 -3.19
C PHE A 481 -20.46 14.47 -2.41
N THR A 482 -20.81 13.26 -2.79
CA THR A 482 -20.32 12.03 -2.21
C THR A 482 -19.59 11.21 -3.27
N LEU A 483 -18.56 10.49 -2.86
CA LEU A 483 -17.82 9.53 -3.67
C LEU A 483 -17.82 8.18 -2.94
N ASP A 484 -17.71 7.11 -3.70
CA ASP A 484 -17.58 5.74 -3.21
C ASP A 484 -16.57 5.02 -4.10
N ASN A 485 -15.30 5.05 -3.71
CA ASN A 485 -14.19 4.46 -4.45
C ASN A 485 -13.08 4.02 -3.47
N GLU A 486 -11.93 3.61 -3.98
CA GLU A 486 -10.80 3.13 -3.17
C GLU A 486 -10.31 4.15 -2.13
N ASN A 487 -10.31 5.44 -2.48
CA ASN A 487 -9.79 6.51 -1.63
C ASN A 487 -10.88 7.32 -0.92
N ALA A 488 -12.16 7.05 -1.17
CA ALA A 488 -13.31 7.72 -0.55
C ALA A 488 -14.23 6.70 0.11
N MET A 489 -14.14 6.57 1.44
CA MET A 489 -14.96 5.62 2.19
C MET A 489 -16.44 6.02 2.17
N PRO A 490 -17.39 5.06 2.24
CA PRO A 490 -18.81 5.34 2.38
C PRO A 490 -19.09 6.33 3.52
N GLY A 491 -19.88 7.37 3.23
CA GLY A 491 -20.13 8.46 4.17
C GLY A 491 -19.20 9.67 4.02
N THR A 492 -18.22 9.62 3.12
CA THR A 492 -17.41 10.78 2.71
C THR A 492 -18.31 11.85 2.11
N ILE A 493 -18.23 13.06 2.66
CA ILE A 493 -18.97 14.23 2.19
C ILE A 493 -17.97 15.32 1.86
N SER A 494 -17.88 15.68 0.59
CA SER A 494 -16.97 16.72 0.10
C SER A 494 -17.74 17.99 -0.27
N GLN A 495 -17.12 19.14 -0.06
CA GLN A 495 -17.66 20.43 -0.46
C GLN A 495 -17.25 20.77 -1.90
N ALA A 496 -18.19 21.38 -2.62
CA ALA A 496 -17.96 22.15 -3.83
C ALA A 496 -18.35 23.61 -3.53
N ALA A 497 -17.35 24.45 -3.22
CA ALA A 497 -17.58 25.86 -2.85
C ALA A 497 -17.29 26.76 -4.06
N PHE A 498 -18.32 27.44 -4.55
CA PHE A 498 -18.25 28.32 -5.71
C PHE A 498 -17.91 29.75 -5.30
N SER A 499 -17.10 30.40 -6.11
CA SER A 499 -16.91 31.83 -6.13
C SER A 499 -17.18 32.35 -7.56
N SER A 500 -16.83 33.61 -7.91
CA SER A 500 -17.25 34.21 -9.19
C SER A 500 -16.94 33.32 -10.42
N ASP A 501 -15.67 32.94 -10.57
CA ASP A 501 -15.12 32.21 -11.71
C ASP A 501 -14.45 30.88 -11.32
N ARG A 502 -14.63 30.45 -10.05
CA ARG A 502 -13.92 29.32 -9.48
C ARG A 502 -14.86 28.39 -8.74
N VAL A 503 -14.47 27.11 -8.67
CA VAL A 503 -15.00 26.15 -7.72
C VAL A 503 -13.85 25.46 -7.01
N TRP A 504 -13.92 25.40 -5.70
CA TRP A 504 -13.03 24.62 -4.87
C TRP A 504 -13.70 23.30 -4.52
N LEU A 505 -13.04 22.17 -4.85
CA LEU A 505 -13.49 20.83 -4.52
C LEU A 505 -12.64 20.28 -3.39
N GLU A 506 -13.20 20.16 -2.20
CA GLU A 506 -12.48 19.78 -0.98
C GLU A 506 -11.75 18.45 -1.10
N TYR A 507 -12.40 17.42 -1.63
CA TYR A 507 -11.80 16.09 -1.80
C TYR A 507 -10.56 16.10 -2.70
N TYR A 508 -10.50 16.99 -3.66
CA TYR A 508 -9.40 17.14 -4.63
C TYR A 508 -8.35 18.16 -4.20
N ASP A 509 -8.39 18.66 -2.95
CA ASP A 509 -7.48 19.74 -2.47
C ASP A 509 -6.37 19.23 -1.53
N HIS A 510 -6.02 17.95 -1.58
CA HIS A 510 -5.00 17.39 -0.69
C HIS A 510 -3.61 18.00 -0.91
N GLU A 511 -3.25 18.24 -2.16
CA GLU A 511 -1.99 18.87 -2.55
C GLU A 511 -2.12 20.38 -2.75
N GLY A 512 -3.25 20.98 -2.33
CA GLY A 512 -3.57 22.39 -2.60
C GLY A 512 -3.98 22.65 -4.04
N LEU A 513 -4.40 21.61 -4.77
CA LEU A 513 -4.73 21.67 -6.20
C LEU A 513 -6.24 21.59 -6.49
N GLY A 514 -7.10 21.68 -5.47
CA GLY A 514 -8.55 21.51 -5.60
C GLY A 514 -9.31 22.67 -6.24
N ILE A 515 -8.65 23.72 -6.71
CA ILE A 515 -9.30 24.88 -7.34
C ILE A 515 -9.38 24.69 -8.85
N PHE A 516 -10.59 24.75 -9.39
CA PHE A 516 -10.87 24.76 -10.82
C PHE A 516 -11.35 26.16 -11.23
N VAL A 517 -10.87 26.66 -12.37
CA VAL A 517 -11.15 28.02 -12.88
C VAL A 517 -11.91 27.93 -14.19
N ARG A 518 -12.94 28.76 -14.35
CA ARG A 518 -13.78 28.87 -15.56
C ARG A 518 -13.04 29.58 -16.68
#